data_a5a001430909e4d16146be51214c8fef
#
_entry.id   a5a001430909e4d16146be51214c8fef
#
_cell.length_a   1.000
_cell.length_b   1.000
_cell.length_c   1.000
_cell.angle_alpha   90.00
_cell.angle_beta   90.00
_cell.angle_gamma   90.00
#
_symmetry.space_group_name_H-M   'P 1'
#
loop_
_entity.id
_entity.type
_entity.pdbx_description
1 polymer ?
#
loop_
_entity_poly.entity_id
_entity_poly.type
_entity_poly.pdbx_seq_one_letter_code
_entity_poly.pdbx_strand_id
1 'polypeptide(L)'
;MPVYIREYSDELATRLMVDTNIQREDILPSEKAHAYRMKYDQIKSPGVKGNSLDELGNAAGESGKTVQRYLWLSNLIDGLMELVDIRKIGMAQGIDLSFLPEQEQVWVLNAMCELKCSMSMAQSARIKELSKNAELTEIAVKLVLTETKSKTKKFILKAEKIAEYFPEDMSDEDIEETIIGLLEEWKSKRN
;
A
#
# COMPACT_ATOMS: atom_id res chain seq x y z
N MET A 1 -10.02 21.57 -34.01
CA MET A 1 -8.73 20.88 -33.89
C MET A 1 -8.50 20.09 -35.17
N PRO A 2 -7.31 20.15 -35.80
CA PRO A 2 -7.03 19.27 -36.94
C PRO A 2 -6.91 17.82 -36.46
N VAL A 3 -7.57 16.91 -37.13
CA VAL A 3 -7.57 15.47 -36.81
C VAL A 3 -6.83 14.75 -37.95
N TYR A 4 -5.86 13.91 -37.58
CA TYR A 4 -5.15 13.04 -38.54
C TYR A 4 -5.71 11.64 -38.38
N ILE A 5 -6.33 11.12 -39.42
CA ILE A 5 -6.79 9.73 -39.51
C ILE A 5 -5.65 8.91 -40.10
N ARG A 6 -5.22 7.85 -39.38
CA ARG A 6 -4.21 6.89 -39.82
C ARG A 6 -4.77 5.49 -39.62
N GLU A 7 -4.49 4.61 -40.56
CA GLU A 7 -4.83 3.20 -40.46
C GLU A 7 -3.70 2.45 -39.73
N TYR A 8 -4.05 1.71 -38.70
CA TYR A 8 -3.15 0.87 -37.92
C TYR A 8 -3.71 -0.54 -37.85
N SER A 9 -2.85 -1.56 -37.71
CA SER A 9 -3.31 -2.89 -37.27
C SER A 9 -3.93 -2.79 -35.88
N ASP A 10 -4.87 -3.70 -35.56
CA ASP A 10 -5.56 -3.73 -34.28
C ASP A 10 -4.57 -3.81 -33.08
N GLU A 11 -3.47 -4.56 -33.24
CA GLU A 11 -2.41 -4.66 -32.27
C GLU A 11 -1.71 -3.31 -32.02
N LEU A 12 -1.37 -2.60 -33.11
CA LEU A 12 -0.69 -1.31 -33.04
C LEU A 12 -1.64 -0.23 -32.54
N ALA A 13 -2.91 -0.26 -32.94
CA ALA A 13 -3.94 0.65 -32.46
C ALA A 13 -4.16 0.50 -30.92
N THR A 14 -4.27 -0.74 -30.44
CA THR A 14 -4.39 -1.06 -29.01
C THR A 14 -3.18 -0.57 -28.24
N ARG A 15 -1.97 -0.81 -28.74
CA ARG A 15 -0.72 -0.38 -28.12
C ARG A 15 -0.65 1.14 -28.00
N LEU A 16 -0.94 1.87 -29.07
CA LEU A 16 -0.94 3.34 -29.09
C LEU A 16 -2.00 3.93 -28.15
N MET A 17 -3.20 3.32 -28.12
CA MET A 17 -4.27 3.72 -27.19
C MET A 17 -3.83 3.58 -25.73
N VAL A 18 -3.24 2.44 -25.37
CA VAL A 18 -2.74 2.17 -24.02
C VAL A 18 -1.61 3.14 -23.66
N ASP A 19 -0.66 3.40 -24.59
CA ASP A 19 0.44 4.33 -24.38
C ASP A 19 -0.05 5.77 -24.13
N THR A 20 -1.03 6.20 -24.92
CA THR A 20 -1.62 7.54 -24.79
C THR A 20 -2.40 7.68 -23.48
N ASN A 21 -3.10 6.63 -23.07
CA ASN A 21 -3.86 6.64 -21.82
C ASN A 21 -2.94 6.67 -20.58
N ILE A 22 -1.85 5.92 -20.56
CA ILE A 22 -0.89 5.91 -19.44
C ILE A 22 -0.24 7.27 -19.21
N GLN A 23 -0.11 8.10 -20.26
CA GLN A 23 0.51 9.44 -20.20
C GLN A 23 -0.45 10.55 -19.74
N ARG A 24 -1.72 10.25 -19.49
CA ARG A 24 -2.66 11.25 -18.97
C ARG A 24 -2.35 11.55 -17.50
N GLU A 25 -2.39 12.83 -17.13
CA GLU A 25 -2.11 13.27 -15.75
C GLU A 25 -3.15 12.77 -14.73
N ASP A 26 -4.41 12.57 -15.16
CA ASP A 26 -5.55 12.19 -14.28
C ASP A 26 -5.99 10.72 -14.46
N ILE A 27 -5.07 9.82 -14.81
CA ILE A 27 -5.40 8.40 -14.94
C ILE A 27 -5.64 7.74 -13.57
N LEU A 28 -6.74 6.98 -13.45
CA LEU A 28 -7.04 6.23 -12.23
C LEU A 28 -6.05 5.09 -12.01
N PRO A 29 -5.77 4.72 -10.73
CA PRO A 29 -4.96 3.55 -10.41
C PRO A 29 -5.42 2.27 -11.09
N SER A 30 -6.73 2.03 -11.19
CA SER A 30 -7.33 0.89 -11.89
C SER A 30 -6.99 0.90 -13.38
N GLU A 31 -7.22 2.02 -14.06
CA GLU A 31 -6.93 2.16 -15.49
C GLU A 31 -5.46 1.91 -15.79
N LYS A 32 -4.58 2.45 -14.94
CA LYS A 32 -3.13 2.27 -15.07
C LYS A 32 -2.70 0.83 -14.81
N ALA A 33 -3.30 0.16 -13.83
CA ALA A 33 -3.04 -1.25 -13.53
C ALA A 33 -3.46 -2.15 -14.70
N HIS A 34 -4.65 -1.92 -15.29
CA HIS A 34 -5.11 -2.64 -16.46
C HIS A 34 -4.24 -2.39 -17.68
N ALA A 35 -3.84 -1.14 -17.93
CA ALA A 35 -2.99 -0.78 -19.05
C ALA A 35 -1.62 -1.48 -18.99
N TYR A 36 -0.98 -1.50 -17.80
CA TYR A 36 0.27 -2.24 -17.62
C TYR A 36 0.07 -3.75 -17.72
N ARG A 37 -1.05 -4.30 -17.25
CA ARG A 37 -1.36 -5.72 -17.39
C ARG A 37 -1.49 -6.12 -18.84
N MET A 38 -2.26 -5.38 -19.64
CA MET A 38 -2.40 -5.63 -21.08
C MET A 38 -1.05 -5.62 -21.80
N LYS A 39 -0.20 -4.64 -21.54
CA LYS A 39 1.15 -4.57 -22.12
C LYS A 39 2.03 -5.73 -21.70
N TYR A 40 2.02 -6.06 -20.42
CA TYR A 40 2.83 -7.15 -19.89
C TYR A 40 2.44 -8.50 -20.46
N ASP A 41 1.14 -8.77 -20.62
CA ASP A 41 0.64 -10.01 -21.18
C ASP A 41 0.98 -10.14 -22.68
N GLN A 42 0.98 -9.04 -23.45
CA GLN A 42 1.45 -9.02 -24.83
C GLN A 42 2.93 -9.39 -24.97
N ILE A 43 3.77 -8.91 -24.05
CA ILE A 43 5.22 -9.19 -24.04
C ILE A 43 5.52 -10.66 -23.70
N LYS A 44 4.71 -11.26 -22.81
CA LYS A 44 4.83 -12.67 -22.44
C LYS A 44 4.33 -13.66 -23.48
N SER A 45 3.73 -13.20 -24.57
CA SER A 45 3.26 -14.07 -25.63
C SER A 45 4.44 -14.82 -26.29
N PRO A 46 4.30 -16.13 -26.64
CA PRO A 46 5.36 -16.90 -27.26
C PRO A 46 5.84 -16.25 -28.58
N GLY A 47 7.15 -16.02 -28.67
CA GLY A 47 7.78 -15.44 -29.86
C GLY A 47 8.19 -13.97 -29.74
N VAL A 48 7.77 -13.27 -28.69
CA VAL A 48 8.23 -11.91 -28.40
C VAL A 48 9.42 -12.01 -27.45
N LYS A 49 10.61 -11.54 -27.86
CA LYS A 49 11.75 -11.36 -26.95
C LYS A 49 11.37 -10.26 -25.97
N GLY A 50 11.18 -10.65 -24.70
CA GLY A 50 10.53 -9.83 -23.70
C GLY A 50 11.33 -8.58 -23.33
N ASN A 51 10.64 -7.49 -23.29
CA ASN A 51 11.07 -6.30 -22.63
C ASN A 51 10.98 -6.49 -21.11
N SER A 52 11.97 -5.99 -20.38
CA SER A 52 11.94 -6.00 -18.93
C SER A 52 10.87 -5.03 -18.41
N LEU A 53 10.50 -5.16 -17.13
CA LEU A 53 9.60 -4.19 -16.47
C LEU A 53 10.14 -2.75 -16.58
N ASP A 54 11.46 -2.59 -16.65
CA ASP A 54 12.10 -1.29 -16.81
C ASP A 54 11.83 -0.70 -18.20
N GLU A 55 11.82 -1.51 -19.26
CA GLU A 55 11.46 -1.03 -20.61
C GLU A 55 10.01 -0.59 -20.67
N LEU A 56 9.10 -1.33 -20.02
CA LEU A 56 7.69 -0.93 -19.92
C LEU A 56 7.52 0.38 -19.13
N GLY A 57 8.28 0.54 -18.07
CA GLY A 57 8.27 1.75 -17.25
C GLY A 57 8.86 2.94 -17.99
N ASN A 58 10.01 2.78 -18.64
CA ASN A 58 10.69 3.83 -19.37
C ASN A 58 9.84 4.45 -20.48
N ALA A 59 9.02 3.64 -21.16
CA ALA A 59 8.07 4.13 -22.17
C ALA A 59 7.01 5.08 -21.60
N ALA A 60 6.71 4.98 -20.29
CA ALA A 60 5.76 5.81 -19.56
C ALA A 60 6.43 6.83 -18.62
N GLY A 61 7.77 6.91 -18.62
CA GLY A 61 8.51 7.77 -17.68
C GLY A 61 8.52 7.26 -16.24
N GLU A 62 8.29 5.96 -16.02
CA GLU A 62 8.22 5.35 -14.70
C GLU A 62 9.28 4.26 -14.49
N SER A 63 9.53 3.90 -13.23
CA SER A 63 10.45 2.80 -12.92
C SER A 63 9.79 1.43 -13.09
N GLY A 64 10.57 0.38 -13.40
CA GLY A 64 10.06 -0.99 -13.43
C GLY A 64 9.44 -1.44 -12.11
N LYS A 65 9.91 -0.90 -10.97
CA LYS A 65 9.28 -1.12 -9.65
C LYS A 65 7.85 -0.56 -9.59
N THR A 66 7.62 0.60 -10.21
CA THR A 66 6.28 1.20 -10.30
C THR A 66 5.36 0.33 -11.16
N VAL A 67 5.84 -0.12 -12.31
CA VAL A 67 5.10 -1.07 -13.17
C VAL A 67 4.74 -2.33 -12.41
N GLN A 68 5.69 -2.93 -11.69
CA GLN A 68 5.45 -4.13 -10.88
C GLN A 68 4.35 -3.91 -9.84
N ARG A 69 4.31 -2.75 -9.19
CA ARG A 69 3.26 -2.42 -8.19
C ARG A 69 1.87 -2.34 -8.84
N TYR A 70 1.75 -1.78 -10.02
CA TYR A 70 0.50 -1.77 -10.78
C TYR A 70 0.09 -3.17 -11.25
N LEU A 71 1.04 -4.01 -11.65
CA LEU A 71 0.78 -5.41 -12.00
C LEU A 71 0.27 -6.21 -10.79
N TRP A 72 0.77 -5.97 -9.60
CA TRP A 72 0.19 -6.56 -8.39
C TRP A 72 -1.21 -6.03 -8.13
N LEU A 73 -1.39 -4.71 -8.23
CA LEU A 73 -2.68 -4.08 -8.01
C LEU A 73 -3.78 -4.63 -8.93
N SER A 74 -3.43 -5.00 -10.19
CA SER A 74 -4.38 -5.59 -11.14
C SER A 74 -4.94 -6.96 -10.72
N ASN A 75 -4.45 -7.56 -9.64
CA ASN A 75 -5.01 -8.80 -9.06
C ASN A 75 -6.10 -8.52 -8.00
N LEU A 76 -6.45 -7.26 -7.74
CA LEU A 76 -7.57 -6.93 -6.88
C LEU A 76 -8.91 -7.21 -7.57
N ILE A 77 -9.90 -7.62 -6.77
CA ILE A 77 -11.29 -7.63 -7.22
C ILE A 77 -11.79 -6.18 -7.44
N ASP A 78 -12.75 -6.01 -8.35
CA ASP A 78 -13.22 -4.69 -8.79
C ASP A 78 -13.64 -3.78 -7.61
N GLY A 79 -14.37 -4.32 -6.64
CA GLY A 79 -14.83 -3.53 -5.49
C GLY A 79 -13.70 -2.99 -4.60
N LEU A 80 -12.58 -3.72 -4.45
CA LEU A 80 -11.41 -3.22 -3.74
C LEU A 80 -10.62 -2.22 -4.61
N MET A 81 -10.58 -2.45 -5.91
CA MET A 81 -9.97 -1.53 -6.86
C MET A 81 -10.67 -0.18 -6.87
N GLU A 82 -12.01 -0.16 -6.84
CA GLU A 82 -12.79 1.07 -6.67
C GLU A 82 -12.41 1.83 -5.40
N LEU A 83 -12.20 1.12 -4.28
CA LEU A 83 -11.76 1.76 -3.03
C LEU A 83 -10.37 2.39 -3.14
N VAL A 84 -9.50 1.86 -4.00
CA VAL A 84 -8.20 2.49 -4.32
C VAL A 84 -8.41 3.75 -5.16
N ASP A 85 -9.25 3.69 -6.18
CA ASP A 85 -9.52 4.82 -7.07
C ASP A 85 -10.11 6.02 -6.34
N ILE A 86 -11.07 5.78 -5.44
CA ILE A 86 -11.65 6.84 -4.59
C ILE A 86 -10.78 7.21 -3.38
N ARG A 87 -9.56 6.66 -3.29
CA ARG A 87 -8.57 6.89 -2.21
C ARG A 87 -9.07 6.54 -0.80
N LYS A 88 -10.06 5.65 -0.67
CA LYS A 88 -10.51 5.13 0.61
C LYS A 88 -9.50 4.15 1.22
N ILE A 89 -8.78 3.43 0.36
CA ILE A 89 -7.55 2.69 0.70
C ILE A 89 -6.42 3.22 -0.18
N GLY A 90 -5.21 3.25 0.36
CA GLY A 90 -4.04 3.68 -0.41
C GLY A 90 -3.48 2.56 -1.29
N MET A 91 -2.63 2.91 -2.24
CA MET A 91 -2.01 1.96 -3.15
C MET A 91 -1.23 0.85 -2.41
N ALA A 92 -0.55 1.17 -1.31
CA ALA A 92 0.21 0.18 -0.53
C ALA A 92 -0.71 -0.87 0.10
N GLN A 93 -1.85 -0.45 0.67
CA GLN A 93 -2.86 -1.35 1.20
C GLN A 93 -3.47 -2.21 0.09
N GLY A 94 -3.80 -1.61 -1.07
CA GLY A 94 -4.28 -2.33 -2.24
C GLY A 94 -3.30 -3.42 -2.68
N ILE A 95 -2.00 -3.11 -2.74
CA ILE A 95 -0.97 -4.09 -3.05
C ILE A 95 -0.92 -5.22 -2.01
N ASP A 96 -1.02 -4.92 -0.71
CA ASP A 96 -1.05 -5.98 0.30
C ASP A 96 -2.25 -6.91 0.11
N LEU A 97 -3.43 -6.35 -0.19
CA LEU A 97 -4.64 -7.12 -0.43
C LEU A 97 -4.61 -7.92 -1.74
N SER A 98 -3.87 -7.46 -2.75
CA SER A 98 -3.75 -8.15 -4.04
C SER A 98 -3.04 -9.51 -3.97
N PHE A 99 -2.38 -9.82 -2.85
CA PHE A 99 -1.77 -11.13 -2.58
C PHE A 99 -2.73 -12.12 -1.93
N LEU A 100 -3.93 -11.68 -1.52
CA LEU A 100 -4.94 -12.54 -0.94
C LEU A 100 -5.69 -13.31 -2.04
N PRO A 101 -6.13 -14.55 -1.78
CA PRO A 101 -7.11 -15.25 -2.61
C PRO A 101 -8.38 -14.41 -2.79
N GLU A 102 -9.06 -14.55 -3.92
CA GLU A 102 -10.25 -13.77 -4.26
C GLU A 102 -11.34 -13.81 -3.16
N GLN A 103 -11.59 -15.00 -2.59
CA GLN A 103 -12.55 -15.16 -1.50
C GLN A 103 -12.20 -14.33 -0.26
N GLU A 104 -10.92 -14.25 0.09
CA GLU A 104 -10.47 -13.45 1.23
C GLU A 104 -10.55 -11.96 0.94
N GLN A 105 -10.30 -11.54 -0.30
CA GLN A 105 -10.52 -10.17 -0.74
C GLN A 105 -12.00 -9.76 -0.59
N VAL A 106 -12.93 -10.68 -0.91
CA VAL A 106 -14.38 -10.46 -0.71
C VAL A 106 -14.70 -10.28 0.78
N TRP A 107 -14.10 -11.06 1.68
CA TRP A 107 -14.28 -10.86 3.13
C TRP A 107 -13.84 -9.47 3.59
N VAL A 108 -12.68 -9.02 3.08
CA VAL A 108 -12.16 -7.68 3.40
C VAL A 108 -13.10 -6.60 2.89
N LEU A 109 -13.55 -6.69 1.64
CA LEU A 109 -14.48 -5.73 1.05
C LEU A 109 -15.78 -5.65 1.86
N ASN A 110 -16.39 -6.79 2.16
CA ASN A 110 -17.64 -6.87 2.92
C ASN A 110 -17.49 -6.27 4.32
N ALA A 111 -16.40 -6.61 5.03
CA ALA A 111 -16.13 -6.08 6.36
C ALA A 111 -15.92 -4.55 6.34
N MET A 112 -15.21 -4.01 5.34
CA MET A 112 -15.02 -2.57 5.18
C MET A 112 -16.33 -1.85 4.87
N CYS A 113 -17.21 -2.45 4.06
CA CYS A 113 -18.53 -1.89 3.75
C CYS A 113 -19.44 -1.91 4.98
N GLU A 114 -19.49 -3.02 5.71
CA GLU A 114 -20.31 -3.21 6.92
C GLU A 114 -19.89 -2.23 8.03
N LEU A 115 -18.59 -2.15 8.31
CA LEU A 115 -18.03 -1.30 9.36
C LEU A 115 -17.90 0.18 8.93
N LYS A 116 -18.13 0.50 7.66
CA LYS A 116 -17.95 1.84 7.08
C LYS A 116 -16.60 2.48 7.44
N CYS A 117 -15.57 1.66 7.51
CA CYS A 117 -14.22 2.07 7.93
C CYS A 117 -13.26 2.19 6.74
N SER A 118 -12.14 2.85 6.98
CA SER A 118 -10.93 2.79 6.16
C SER A 118 -9.92 1.84 6.80
N MET A 119 -8.95 1.39 6.02
CA MET A 119 -7.90 0.49 6.47
C MET A 119 -6.57 1.25 6.65
N SER A 120 -5.85 0.97 7.71
CA SER A 120 -4.47 1.46 7.90
C SER A 120 -3.45 0.50 7.27
N MET A 121 -2.23 0.98 7.01
CA MET A 121 -1.13 0.13 6.50
C MET A 121 -0.80 -1.05 7.44
N ALA A 122 -0.88 -0.84 8.75
CA ALA A 122 -0.64 -1.91 9.71
C ALA A 122 -1.71 -3.00 9.66
N GLN A 123 -2.96 -2.62 9.42
CA GLN A 123 -4.07 -3.56 9.27
C GLN A 123 -3.97 -4.35 7.96
N SER A 124 -3.64 -3.70 6.82
CA SER A 124 -3.44 -4.43 5.56
C SER A 124 -2.28 -5.42 5.65
N ALA A 125 -1.15 -5.02 6.23
CA ALA A 125 -0.01 -5.90 6.43
C ALA A 125 -0.36 -7.11 7.33
N ARG A 126 -1.13 -6.89 8.41
CA ARG A 126 -1.56 -7.98 9.31
C ARG A 126 -2.54 -8.93 8.63
N ILE A 127 -3.49 -8.42 7.84
CA ILE A 127 -4.41 -9.26 7.06
C ILE A 127 -3.63 -10.14 6.07
N LYS A 128 -2.66 -9.56 5.36
CA LYS A 128 -1.79 -10.29 4.44
C LYS A 128 -0.98 -11.38 5.16
N GLU A 129 -0.47 -11.10 6.35
CA GLU A 129 0.28 -12.06 7.16
C GLU A 129 -0.62 -13.23 7.61
N LEU A 130 -1.82 -12.95 8.11
CA LEU A 130 -2.81 -13.97 8.48
C LEU A 130 -3.21 -14.84 7.27
N SER A 131 -3.42 -14.23 6.10
CA SER A 131 -3.68 -14.94 4.85
C SER A 131 -2.53 -15.88 4.48
N LYS A 132 -1.28 -15.38 4.54
CA LYS A 132 -0.08 -16.19 4.26
C LYS A 132 0.05 -17.41 5.18
N ASN A 133 -0.37 -17.29 6.43
CA ASN A 133 -0.34 -18.36 7.43
C ASN A 133 -1.58 -19.29 7.36
N ALA A 134 -2.50 -19.05 6.43
CA ALA A 134 -3.80 -19.73 6.34
C ALA A 134 -4.66 -19.61 7.62
N GLU A 135 -4.50 -18.51 8.36
CA GLU A 135 -5.22 -18.19 9.60
C GLU A 135 -6.31 -17.13 9.38
N LEU A 136 -6.42 -16.58 8.16
CA LEU A 136 -7.40 -15.53 7.86
C LEU A 136 -8.80 -16.12 7.80
N THR A 137 -9.70 -15.52 8.54
CA THR A 137 -11.15 -15.81 8.54
C THR A 137 -11.92 -14.49 8.43
N GLU A 138 -13.19 -14.55 8.05
CA GLU A 138 -14.04 -13.36 8.00
C GLU A 138 -14.11 -12.64 9.37
N ILE A 139 -14.15 -13.41 10.46
CA ILE A 139 -14.15 -12.88 11.83
C ILE A 139 -12.81 -12.20 12.14
N ALA A 140 -11.69 -12.81 11.75
CA ALA A 140 -10.36 -12.23 11.94
C ALA A 140 -10.20 -10.89 11.17
N VAL A 141 -10.73 -10.78 9.94
CA VAL A 141 -10.75 -9.54 9.19
C VAL A 141 -11.51 -8.45 9.96
N LYS A 142 -12.71 -8.74 10.46
CA LYS A 142 -13.51 -7.79 11.25
C LYS A 142 -12.78 -7.36 12.51
N LEU A 143 -12.14 -8.29 13.23
CA LEU A 143 -11.33 -7.98 14.41
C LEU A 143 -10.19 -7.02 14.07
N VAL A 144 -9.39 -7.33 13.05
CA VAL A 144 -8.27 -6.47 12.62
C VAL A 144 -8.76 -5.07 12.23
N LEU A 145 -9.88 -4.96 11.53
CA LEU A 145 -10.42 -3.66 11.11
C LEU A 145 -11.01 -2.84 12.28
N THR A 146 -11.52 -3.50 13.31
CA THR A 146 -12.06 -2.85 14.51
C THR A 146 -10.99 -2.51 15.56
N GLU A 147 -9.80 -3.10 15.46
CA GLU A 147 -8.68 -2.74 16.32
C GLU A 147 -8.35 -1.26 16.16
N THR A 148 -8.75 -0.46 17.11
CA THR A 148 -8.28 0.92 17.22
C THR A 148 -6.79 0.88 17.57
N LYS A 149 -5.96 1.62 16.82
CA LYS A 149 -4.58 1.88 17.27
C LYS A 149 -4.65 2.34 18.72
N SER A 150 -4.11 1.56 19.64
CA SER A 150 -3.82 2.10 20.96
C SER A 150 -2.96 3.35 20.66
N LYS A 151 -3.49 4.51 21.00
CA LYS A 151 -2.73 5.76 20.92
C LYS A 151 -1.71 5.72 22.07
N THR A 152 -0.71 4.87 21.95
CA THR A 152 0.51 5.02 22.75
C THR A 152 1.07 6.37 22.36
N LYS A 153 0.80 7.36 23.19
CA LYS A 153 1.41 8.68 23.05
C LYS A 153 2.92 8.46 23.17
N LYS A 154 3.61 8.47 22.03
CA LYS A 154 5.07 8.51 22.04
C LYS A 154 5.48 9.88 22.56
N PHE A 155 5.97 9.92 23.76
CA PHE A 155 6.63 11.10 24.31
C PHE A 155 8.10 11.01 23.88
N ILE A 156 8.51 11.95 23.05
CA ILE A 156 9.92 12.08 22.66
C ILE A 156 10.45 13.29 23.45
N LEU A 157 11.25 13.02 24.47
CA LEU A 157 12.03 14.04 25.13
C LEU A 157 13.29 14.31 24.27
N LYS A 158 13.46 15.56 23.85
CA LYS A 158 14.69 15.94 23.15
C LYS A 158 15.86 15.92 24.13
N ALA A 159 16.96 15.28 23.76
CA ALA A 159 18.17 15.21 24.59
C ALA A 159 18.62 16.59 25.09
N GLU A 160 18.53 17.63 24.27
CA GLU A 160 18.85 19.02 24.61
C GLU A 160 18.06 19.56 25.83
N LYS A 161 16.85 19.05 26.07
CA LYS A 161 16.00 19.50 27.18
C LYS A 161 16.24 18.77 28.50
N ILE A 162 16.89 17.62 28.44
CA ILE A 162 17.17 16.81 29.63
C ILE A 162 18.65 16.80 29.99
N ALA A 163 19.53 17.18 29.04
CA ALA A 163 20.98 17.19 29.27
C ALA A 163 21.41 18.06 30.47
N GLU A 164 20.70 19.16 30.77
CA GLU A 164 21.01 20.05 31.89
C GLU A 164 20.74 19.42 33.29
N TYR A 165 19.97 18.30 33.32
CA TYR A 165 19.61 17.61 34.57
C TYR A 165 20.52 16.43 34.87
N PHE A 166 21.38 16.04 33.96
CA PHE A 166 22.24 14.87 34.09
C PHE A 166 23.72 15.23 33.88
N PRO A 167 24.66 14.56 34.57
CA PRO A 167 26.08 14.73 34.35
C PRO A 167 26.47 14.32 32.92
N GLU A 168 27.48 14.99 32.32
CA GLU A 168 27.93 14.72 30.94
C GLU A 168 28.52 13.32 30.75
N ASP A 169 28.95 12.65 31.80
CA ASP A 169 29.54 11.32 31.80
C ASP A 169 28.50 10.19 32.07
N MET A 170 27.23 10.52 32.23
CA MET A 170 26.18 9.53 32.50
C MET A 170 25.72 8.86 31.19
N SER A 171 25.62 7.54 31.21
CA SER A 171 25.21 6.77 30.03
C SER A 171 23.71 6.98 29.70
N ASP A 172 23.34 6.80 28.44
CA ASP A 172 21.93 6.92 28.02
C ASP A 172 21.02 5.91 28.76
N GLU A 173 21.55 4.72 29.08
CA GLU A 173 20.84 3.67 29.82
C GLU A 173 20.57 4.10 31.28
N ASP A 174 21.55 4.70 31.94
CA ASP A 174 21.40 5.20 33.31
C ASP A 174 20.43 6.38 33.40
N ILE A 175 20.43 7.23 32.37
CA ILE A 175 19.48 8.34 32.24
C ILE A 175 18.05 7.79 32.11
N GLU A 176 17.84 6.79 31.25
CA GLU A 176 16.52 6.17 31.06
C GLU A 176 16.02 5.52 32.36
N GLU A 177 16.87 4.76 33.05
CA GLU A 177 16.54 4.10 34.31
C GLU A 177 16.18 5.13 35.42
N THR A 178 16.94 6.21 35.49
CA THR A 178 16.67 7.31 36.43
C THR A 178 15.31 7.98 36.16
N ILE A 179 15.00 8.25 34.90
CA ILE A 179 13.71 8.84 34.48
C ILE A 179 12.57 7.91 34.84
N ILE A 180 12.70 6.62 34.56
CA ILE A 180 11.68 5.61 34.87
C ILE A 180 11.45 5.55 36.36
N GLY A 181 12.51 5.51 37.18
CA GLY A 181 12.41 5.49 38.63
C GLY A 181 11.68 6.70 39.18
N LEU A 182 12.00 7.90 38.71
CA LEU A 182 11.31 9.15 39.10
C LEU A 182 9.82 9.14 38.72
N LEU A 183 9.47 8.58 37.58
CA LEU A 183 8.08 8.46 37.12
C LEU A 183 7.30 7.45 37.96
N GLU A 184 7.91 6.36 38.41
CA GLU A 184 7.30 5.37 39.29
C GLU A 184 7.07 5.95 40.69
N GLU A 185 8.04 6.68 41.23
CA GLU A 185 7.89 7.38 42.48
C GLU A 185 6.78 8.44 42.44
N TRP A 186 6.75 9.24 41.39
CA TRP A 186 5.67 10.22 41.17
C TRP A 186 4.29 9.55 41.05
N LYS A 187 4.20 8.40 40.37
CA LYS A 187 2.96 7.63 40.23
C LYS A 187 2.49 7.10 41.59
N SER A 188 3.41 6.60 42.44
CA SER A 188 3.09 6.06 43.76
C SER A 188 2.58 7.14 44.72
N LYS A 189 3.06 8.39 44.61
CA LYS A 189 2.63 9.54 45.42
C LYS A 189 1.27 10.11 45.01
N ARG A 190 0.76 9.72 43.85
CA ARG A 190 -0.50 10.23 43.29
C ARG A 190 -1.69 9.27 43.46
N ASN A 191 -1.44 8.04 43.83
CA ASN A 191 -2.45 7.05 44.23
C ASN A 191 -2.67 7.10 45.75
#